data_4eb938d9ed28bcdbe9af77377598e10f
#
_entry.id   4eb938d9ed28bcdbe9af77377598e10f
#
_cell.length_a   1.000
_cell.length_b   1.000
_cell.length_c   1.000
_cell.angle_alpha   90.00
_cell.angle_beta   90.00
_cell.angle_gamma   90.00
#
_symmetry.space_group_name_H-M   'P 1'
#
loop_
_entity.id
_entity.type
_entity.pdbx_description
1 polymer ?
#
loop_
_entity_poly.entity_id
_entity_poly.type
_entity_poly.pdbx_seq_one_letter_code
_entity_poly.pdbx_strand_id
1 'polypeptide(L)'
;MRYLSQPAWCLGICLVVVWLVTGLAVEHSGGPLEKRAAAQSALQTNSLEASEALREAGRHLAAVTAKTIPSVVNIESTHPGRNGDTEETGSGVIMRSPRTNGLFVITNRHVVEGARLNQIDIHLHDGRVITPTEKLEDPDSDLAVLRLPNIDAQAAQFGDSDNLDIGHFVLAMGSPFGLTESVTLGIISAKGRRALELPGRHVVNQDFLQTDAAINPGNSGGPLIDLDGRVVGINTAIASQGGGNEGIGFSIPSNLVQFVVNQLLETGRVRRGYLGVQLDDRFDFEAARRYGLDRRRGARVTKVMDNTPAALAGIRPDDIILNFDGFQVADERDLINKVSVTPVNKQVRVVVLRGGKTVPLTVVLSEKPDKDLSRVTPPASAPKPQTLPTGRQFRPTSFSTLSLTGPLAVQCGYSREQQGLLVRSLPPSPENQSKTGGLMLYDLIEEAARVPVKTPDDLQQVLQSHEEAETILLKVRRIVDGVHQELLLEVPRTLLVTEGLTTDGGATTERRAGSSHQTVTSSSPADETI
;
A
#
# COMPACT_ATOMS: atom_id res chain seq x y z
N MET A 1 -24.40 47.54 -12.55
CA MET A 1 -24.34 47.91 -11.11
C MET A 1 -24.79 46.73 -10.27
N ARG A 2 -23.88 46.05 -9.64
CA ARG A 2 -23.99 45.31 -8.34
C ARG A 2 -22.64 44.71 -8.06
N TYR A 3 -21.96 45.27 -7.06
CA TYR A 3 -20.65 44.86 -6.55
C TYR A 3 -20.77 43.53 -5.82
N LEU A 4 -19.87 42.61 -6.14
CA LEU A 4 -19.65 41.37 -5.39
C LEU A 4 -18.67 41.66 -4.26
N SER A 5 -19.07 41.37 -3.04
CA SER A 5 -18.30 41.44 -1.82
C SER A 5 -17.20 40.34 -1.82
N GLN A 6 -15.96 40.72 -1.75
CA GLN A 6 -14.82 39.83 -1.52
C GLN A 6 -14.70 39.48 -0.03
N PRO A 7 -14.34 38.25 0.34
CA PRO A 7 -14.16 37.90 1.76
C PRO A 7 -12.84 38.42 2.32
N ALA A 8 -12.91 38.87 3.56
CA ALA A 8 -11.90 39.62 4.32
C ALA A 8 -10.59 38.88 4.66
N TRP A 9 -10.32 37.71 4.12
CA TRP A 9 -9.17 36.88 4.52
C TRP A 9 -7.90 37.09 3.66
N CYS A 10 -8.00 37.76 2.50
CA CYS A 10 -6.82 38.10 1.68
C CYS A 10 -6.08 39.35 2.17
N LEU A 11 -6.60 40.08 3.14
CA LEU A 11 -6.01 41.32 3.64
C LEU A 11 -4.91 41.10 4.70
N GLY A 12 -4.87 39.92 5.35
CA GLY A 12 -3.89 39.65 6.42
C GLY A 12 -2.45 39.45 5.92
N ILE A 13 -2.26 38.80 4.80
CA ILE A 13 -0.91 38.49 4.29
C ILE A 13 -0.31 39.67 3.51
N CYS A 14 -1.13 40.44 2.78
CA CYS A 14 -0.66 41.66 2.12
C CYS A 14 -0.28 42.78 3.10
N LEU A 15 -0.91 42.86 4.27
CA LEU A 15 -0.57 43.88 5.27
C LEU A 15 0.80 43.68 5.92
N VAL A 16 1.26 42.44 6.09
CA VAL A 16 2.61 42.16 6.62
C VAL A 16 3.71 42.55 5.62
N VAL A 17 3.50 42.36 4.33
CA VAL A 17 4.47 42.75 3.28
C VAL A 17 4.43 44.25 3.01
N VAL A 18 3.26 44.89 3.06
CA VAL A 18 3.12 46.34 2.86
C VAL A 18 3.64 47.11 4.07
N TRP A 19 3.53 46.59 5.30
CA TRP A 19 4.11 47.21 6.51
C TRP A 19 5.65 47.19 6.50
N LEU A 20 6.28 46.20 5.88
CA LEU A 20 7.73 46.12 5.72
C LEU A 20 8.28 47.15 4.70
N VAL A 21 7.45 47.68 3.80
CA VAL A 21 7.87 48.62 2.77
C VAL A 21 7.43 50.07 3.08
N THR A 22 6.31 50.26 3.80
CA THR A 22 5.78 51.60 4.13
C THR A 22 6.18 52.14 5.49
N GLY A 23 6.79 51.32 6.35
CA GLY A 23 7.38 51.74 7.64
C GLY A 23 8.60 52.69 7.51
N LEU A 24 8.97 53.07 6.29
CA LEU A 24 10.14 53.94 5.98
C LEU A 24 9.77 55.42 5.73
N ALA A 25 8.54 55.82 5.95
CA ALA A 25 8.12 57.22 5.78
C ALA A 25 7.48 57.81 7.04
N VAL A 26 8.23 57.80 8.14
CA VAL A 26 8.02 58.77 9.23
C VAL A 26 9.32 59.59 9.29
N GLU A 27 9.23 60.82 8.84
CA GLU A 27 10.28 61.84 9.00
C GLU A 27 10.46 62.11 10.52
N HIS A 28 11.41 61.40 11.15
CA HIS A 28 12.05 61.83 12.36
C HIS A 28 13.45 62.31 12.04
N SER A 29 13.71 63.57 12.34
CA SER A 29 15.00 64.26 12.30
C SER A 29 15.99 63.69 13.34
N GLY A 30 16.21 62.39 13.27
CA GLY A 30 17.23 61.68 14.07
C GLY A 30 18.44 61.36 13.19
N GLY A 31 19.65 61.53 13.74
CA GLY A 31 20.91 61.27 13.03
C GLY A 31 21.06 59.79 12.60
N PRO A 32 22.05 59.47 11.74
CA PRO A 32 22.25 58.10 11.18
C PRO A 32 22.41 57.00 12.27
N LEU A 33 22.84 57.35 13.46
CA LEU A 33 23.01 56.44 14.60
C LEU A 33 21.67 56.10 15.27
N GLU A 34 20.73 57.08 15.38
CA GLU A 34 19.38 56.82 15.95
C GLU A 34 18.52 55.99 15.03
N LYS A 35 18.64 56.18 13.69
CA LYS A 35 17.96 55.33 12.71
C LYS A 35 18.47 53.89 12.73
N ARG A 36 19.77 53.67 12.94
CA ARG A 36 20.34 52.33 13.14
C ARG A 36 19.87 51.66 14.44
N ALA A 37 19.84 52.43 15.53
CA ALA A 37 19.36 51.92 16.83
C ALA A 37 17.87 51.52 16.78
N ALA A 38 17.02 52.35 16.13
CA ALA A 38 15.60 52.03 15.93
C ALA A 38 15.38 50.81 15.02
N ALA A 39 16.15 50.67 13.95
CA ALA A 39 16.09 49.49 13.09
C ALA A 39 16.57 48.20 13.79
N GLN A 40 17.62 48.28 14.59
CA GLN A 40 18.09 47.18 15.41
C GLN A 40 17.07 46.77 16.52
N SER A 41 16.44 47.74 17.18
CA SER A 41 15.37 47.49 18.16
C SER A 41 14.16 46.83 17.50
N ALA A 42 13.72 47.30 16.34
CA ALA A 42 12.60 46.68 15.58
C ALA A 42 12.92 45.24 15.12
N LEU A 43 14.15 44.99 14.65
CA LEU A 43 14.60 43.65 14.32
C LEU A 43 14.65 42.70 15.55
N GLN A 44 15.10 43.20 16.67
CA GLN A 44 15.10 42.41 17.93
C GLN A 44 13.68 42.13 18.44
N THR A 45 12.77 43.11 18.39
CA THR A 45 11.38 42.91 18.78
C THR A 45 10.70 41.88 17.88
N ASN A 46 10.85 41.98 16.56
CA ASN A 46 10.31 41.01 15.62
C ASN A 46 10.89 39.60 15.82
N SER A 47 12.19 39.49 16.15
CA SER A 47 12.82 38.18 16.44
C SER A 47 12.33 37.56 17.76
N LEU A 48 12.03 38.36 18.75
CA LEU A 48 11.46 37.90 20.01
C LEU A 48 10.01 37.43 19.86
N GLU A 49 9.18 38.17 19.11
CA GLU A 49 7.80 37.80 18.80
C GLU A 49 7.74 36.51 17.95
N ALA A 50 8.59 36.38 16.93
CA ALA A 50 8.69 35.16 16.14
C ALA A 50 9.14 33.96 16.98
N SER A 51 10.09 34.15 17.88
CA SER A 51 10.56 33.13 18.81
C SER A 51 9.47 32.68 19.80
N GLU A 52 8.64 33.62 20.30
CA GLU A 52 7.53 33.32 21.18
C GLU A 52 6.41 32.55 20.46
N ALA A 53 6.04 32.96 19.25
CA ALA A 53 5.07 32.25 18.41
C ALA A 53 5.50 30.80 18.12
N LEU A 54 6.81 30.60 17.84
CA LEU A 54 7.34 29.23 17.61
C LEU A 54 7.30 28.38 18.89
N ARG A 55 7.61 28.97 20.07
CA ARG A 55 7.47 28.25 21.34
C ARG A 55 6.01 27.91 21.65
N GLU A 56 5.08 28.80 21.35
CA GLU A 56 3.64 28.57 21.50
C GLU A 56 3.18 27.40 20.62
N ALA A 57 3.57 27.38 19.35
CA ALA A 57 3.31 26.26 18.45
C ALA A 57 3.86 24.93 18.97
N GLY A 58 5.11 24.95 19.49
CA GLY A 58 5.70 23.76 20.12
C GLY A 58 4.94 23.30 21.38
N ARG A 59 4.48 24.23 22.23
CA ARG A 59 3.63 23.89 23.37
C ARG A 59 2.30 23.29 22.96
N HIS A 60 1.68 23.82 21.91
CA HIS A 60 0.44 23.28 21.35
C HIS A 60 0.63 21.85 20.85
N LEU A 61 1.66 21.58 20.04
CA LEU A 61 1.98 20.22 19.57
C LEU A 61 2.20 19.25 20.72
N ALA A 62 2.94 19.65 21.76
CA ALA A 62 3.16 18.83 22.95
C ALA A 62 1.84 18.53 23.70
N ALA A 63 0.95 19.52 23.81
CA ALA A 63 -0.35 19.35 24.47
C ALA A 63 -1.27 18.40 23.68
N VAL A 64 -1.34 18.54 22.35
CA VAL A 64 -2.09 17.64 21.48
C VAL A 64 -1.55 16.22 21.57
N THR A 65 -0.23 16.06 21.54
CA THR A 65 0.45 14.78 21.70
C THR A 65 0.11 14.13 23.05
N ALA A 66 0.29 14.84 24.15
CA ALA A 66 -0.01 14.33 25.50
C ALA A 66 -1.48 13.94 25.67
N LYS A 67 -2.40 14.65 25.02
CA LYS A 67 -3.83 14.32 25.00
C LYS A 67 -4.13 13.04 24.22
N THR A 68 -3.41 12.74 23.14
CA THR A 68 -3.75 11.64 22.23
C THR A 68 -3.00 10.35 22.55
N ILE A 69 -1.76 10.43 23.01
CA ILE A 69 -0.92 9.28 23.38
C ILE A 69 -1.66 8.20 24.18
N PRO A 70 -2.46 8.50 25.23
CA PRO A 70 -3.13 7.44 25.99
C PRO A 70 -4.16 6.61 25.20
N SER A 71 -4.51 7.04 23.99
CA SER A 71 -5.36 6.26 23.08
C SER A 71 -4.60 5.44 22.04
N VAL A 72 -3.27 5.58 21.96
CA VAL A 72 -2.41 4.80 21.05
C VAL A 72 -1.95 3.54 21.78
N VAL A 73 -1.95 2.41 21.08
CA VAL A 73 -1.57 1.11 21.65
C VAL A 73 -0.52 0.46 20.75
N ASN A 74 0.35 -0.36 21.37
CA ASN A 74 1.15 -1.34 20.63
C ASN A 74 0.36 -2.63 20.49
N ILE A 75 0.50 -3.31 19.35
CA ILE A 75 -0.13 -4.59 19.08
C ILE A 75 0.97 -5.56 18.68
N GLU A 76 1.04 -6.66 19.40
CA GLU A 76 1.88 -7.80 19.09
C GLU A 76 0.98 -8.98 18.72
N SER A 77 1.24 -9.59 17.59
CA SER A 77 0.48 -10.74 17.14
C SER A 77 1.41 -11.86 16.70
N THR A 78 1.03 -13.09 17.07
CA THR A 78 1.77 -14.29 16.70
C THR A 78 0.89 -15.15 15.82
N HIS A 79 1.39 -15.58 14.68
CA HIS A 79 0.64 -16.51 13.81
C HIS A 79 1.56 -17.62 13.28
N PRO A 80 1.00 -18.80 12.97
CA PRO A 80 1.77 -19.92 12.44
C PRO A 80 2.40 -19.56 11.07
N GLY A 81 3.73 -19.53 11.02
CA GLY A 81 4.49 -19.36 9.80
C GLY A 81 5.01 -20.68 9.24
N ARG A 82 5.61 -20.66 8.04
CA ARG A 82 6.17 -21.87 7.41
C ARG A 82 7.38 -22.46 8.14
N ASN A 83 8.10 -21.65 8.90
CA ASN A 83 9.34 -22.03 9.60
C ASN A 83 9.23 -21.92 11.13
N GLY A 84 8.03 -21.90 11.69
CA GLY A 84 7.73 -21.60 13.09
C GLY A 84 6.76 -20.43 13.19
N ASP A 85 6.46 -20.02 14.41
CA ASP A 85 5.60 -18.87 14.65
C ASP A 85 6.29 -17.59 14.15
N THR A 86 5.50 -16.75 13.49
CA THR A 86 5.92 -15.41 13.02
C THR A 86 5.30 -14.38 13.95
N GLU A 87 6.11 -13.49 14.45
CA GLU A 87 5.69 -12.34 15.23
C GLU A 87 5.55 -11.13 14.33
N GLU A 88 4.43 -10.42 14.44
CA GLU A 88 4.16 -9.16 13.76
C GLU A 88 3.89 -8.11 14.83
N THR A 89 4.48 -6.93 14.68
CA THR A 89 4.31 -5.81 15.60
C THR A 89 3.80 -4.60 14.87
N GLY A 90 2.79 -3.95 15.43
CA GLY A 90 2.21 -2.73 14.90
C GLY A 90 1.60 -1.86 15.99
N SER A 91 0.86 -0.86 15.57
CA SER A 91 0.15 0.06 16.45
C SER A 91 -1.36 -0.02 16.24
N GLY A 92 -2.09 0.59 17.14
CA GLY A 92 -3.53 0.78 17.02
C GLY A 92 -3.98 2.06 17.72
N VAL A 93 -5.24 2.40 17.51
CA VAL A 93 -5.87 3.52 18.22
C VAL A 93 -7.18 3.08 18.87
N ILE A 94 -7.32 3.39 20.16
CA ILE A 94 -8.55 3.11 20.93
C ILE A 94 -9.61 4.12 20.53
N MET A 95 -10.77 3.60 20.14
CA MET A 95 -11.96 4.36 19.77
C MET A 95 -13.16 3.90 20.59
N ARG A 96 -14.19 4.75 20.66
CA ARG A 96 -15.46 4.43 21.33
C ARG A 96 -16.59 4.32 20.32
N SER A 97 -17.33 3.24 20.40
CA SER A 97 -18.52 3.05 19.57
C SER A 97 -19.65 3.94 20.08
N PRO A 98 -20.21 4.83 19.27
CA PRO A 98 -21.35 5.65 19.68
C PRO A 98 -22.62 4.82 19.93
N ARG A 99 -22.70 3.61 19.36
CA ARG A 99 -23.89 2.75 19.45
C ARG A 99 -23.84 1.76 20.61
N THR A 100 -22.69 1.14 20.85
CA THR A 100 -22.53 0.11 21.89
C THR A 100 -21.87 0.62 23.15
N ASN A 101 -21.38 1.88 23.15
CA ASN A 101 -20.56 2.51 24.20
C ASN A 101 -19.30 1.69 24.58
N GLY A 102 -19.02 0.59 23.87
CA GLY A 102 -17.83 -0.23 24.06
C GLY A 102 -16.59 0.36 23.43
N LEU A 103 -15.43 0.02 23.98
CA LEU A 103 -14.14 0.38 23.41
C LEU A 103 -13.71 -0.69 22.39
N PHE A 104 -13.01 -0.21 21.36
CA PHE A 104 -12.37 -1.04 20.37
C PHE A 104 -11.09 -0.38 19.88
N VAL A 105 -10.18 -1.17 19.34
CA VAL A 105 -8.97 -0.69 18.70
C VAL A 105 -9.14 -0.81 17.18
N ILE A 106 -8.73 0.22 16.47
CA ILE A 106 -8.53 0.18 15.01
C ILE A 106 -7.05 -0.05 14.77
N THR A 107 -6.75 -0.96 13.86
CA THR A 107 -5.39 -1.22 13.38
C THR A 107 -5.43 -1.63 11.90
N ASN A 108 -4.28 -1.90 11.30
CA ASN A 108 -4.25 -2.53 9.99
C ASN A 108 -4.52 -4.03 10.10
N ARG A 109 -5.16 -4.58 9.06
CA ARG A 109 -5.43 -6.00 8.97
C ARG A 109 -4.14 -6.83 8.98
N HIS A 110 -3.12 -6.40 8.22
CA HIS A 110 -1.86 -7.13 8.14
C HIS A 110 -1.15 -7.29 9.49
N VAL A 111 -1.36 -6.38 10.45
CA VAL A 111 -0.80 -6.49 11.80
C VAL A 111 -1.37 -7.69 12.57
N VAL A 112 -2.61 -8.10 12.27
CA VAL A 112 -3.32 -9.17 13.01
C VAL A 112 -3.76 -10.34 12.12
N GLU A 113 -3.34 -10.33 10.85
CA GLU A 113 -3.71 -11.35 9.87
C GLU A 113 -3.22 -12.74 10.29
N GLY A 114 -4.10 -13.72 10.28
CA GLY A 114 -3.76 -15.10 10.62
C GLY A 114 -3.64 -15.38 12.12
N ALA A 115 -3.53 -14.37 12.98
CA ALA A 115 -3.48 -14.55 14.43
C ALA A 115 -4.85 -14.87 15.01
N ARG A 116 -4.91 -15.77 16.01
CA ARG A 116 -6.10 -16.03 16.84
C ARG A 116 -6.21 -14.96 17.92
N LEU A 117 -7.38 -14.81 18.53
CA LEU A 117 -7.60 -13.83 19.60
C LEU A 117 -6.58 -13.93 20.74
N ASN A 118 -6.27 -15.14 21.18
CA ASN A 118 -5.31 -15.42 22.25
C ASN A 118 -3.83 -15.31 21.80
N GLN A 119 -3.59 -14.92 20.58
CA GLN A 119 -2.26 -14.66 19.99
C GLN A 119 -2.09 -13.17 19.66
N ILE A 120 -3.00 -12.32 20.15
CA ILE A 120 -2.96 -10.87 19.95
C ILE A 120 -2.90 -10.24 21.33
N ASP A 121 -1.80 -9.56 21.60
CA ASP A 121 -1.59 -8.78 22.81
C ASP A 121 -1.64 -7.29 22.48
N ILE A 122 -2.47 -6.56 23.21
CA ILE A 122 -2.65 -5.11 23.09
C ILE A 122 -2.05 -4.45 24.33
N HIS A 123 -0.94 -3.76 24.14
CA HIS A 123 -0.23 -3.05 25.21
C HIS A 123 -0.75 -1.61 25.26
N LEU A 124 -1.37 -1.25 26.38
CA LEU A 124 -1.86 0.10 26.65
C LEU A 124 -0.75 1.01 27.16
N HIS A 125 -0.94 2.30 26.98
CA HIS A 125 -0.01 3.34 27.47
C HIS A 125 0.29 3.24 28.99
N ASP A 126 -0.65 2.74 29.80
CA ASP A 126 -0.49 2.57 31.25
C ASP A 126 0.19 1.25 31.66
N GLY A 127 0.69 0.49 30.70
CA GLY A 127 1.41 -0.77 30.90
C GLY A 127 0.52 -2.01 31.03
N ARG A 128 -0.80 -1.87 30.98
CA ARG A 128 -1.71 -3.04 30.92
C ARG A 128 -1.60 -3.74 29.57
N VAL A 129 -1.63 -5.08 29.61
CA VAL A 129 -1.71 -5.93 28.42
C VAL A 129 -3.09 -6.56 28.35
N ILE A 130 -3.73 -6.50 27.19
CA ILE A 130 -5.12 -6.91 27.01
C ILE A 130 -5.24 -7.77 25.76
N THR A 131 -5.92 -8.89 25.89
CA THR A 131 -6.34 -9.73 24.76
C THR A 131 -7.71 -9.27 24.28
N PRO A 132 -7.93 -9.06 22.97
CA PRO A 132 -9.21 -8.65 22.42
C PRO A 132 -10.27 -9.76 22.56
N THR A 133 -11.53 -9.37 22.66
CA THR A 133 -12.67 -10.31 22.75
C THR A 133 -13.24 -10.72 21.39
N GLU A 134 -13.00 -9.91 20.37
CA GLU A 134 -13.41 -10.16 18.98
C GLU A 134 -12.45 -9.49 18.02
N LYS A 135 -12.21 -10.12 16.88
CA LYS A 135 -11.43 -9.59 15.76
C LYS A 135 -12.29 -9.57 14.50
N LEU A 136 -12.44 -8.40 13.90
CA LEU A 136 -13.17 -8.17 12.65
C LEU A 136 -12.21 -7.56 11.62
N GLU A 137 -12.21 -8.10 10.42
CA GLU A 137 -11.20 -7.75 9.40
C GLU A 137 -11.85 -7.37 8.07
N ASP A 138 -11.27 -6.40 7.38
CA ASP A 138 -11.62 -6.05 6.02
C ASP A 138 -10.39 -6.10 5.10
N PRO A 139 -10.25 -7.15 4.29
CA PRO A 139 -9.10 -7.30 3.39
C PRO A 139 -9.01 -6.23 2.30
N ASP A 140 -10.15 -5.73 1.82
CA ASP A 140 -10.20 -4.78 0.71
C ASP A 140 -9.67 -3.38 1.09
N SER A 141 -9.63 -3.02 2.39
CA SER A 141 -9.11 -1.74 2.90
C SER A 141 -7.88 -1.87 3.81
N ASP A 142 -7.42 -3.10 4.12
CA ASP A 142 -6.35 -3.37 5.09
C ASP A 142 -6.66 -2.83 6.51
N LEU A 143 -7.92 -2.92 6.95
CA LEU A 143 -8.36 -2.49 8.28
C LEU A 143 -8.80 -3.68 9.12
N ALA A 144 -8.54 -3.58 10.43
CA ALA A 144 -9.07 -4.49 11.42
C ALA A 144 -9.61 -3.73 12.63
N VAL A 145 -10.63 -4.32 13.27
CA VAL A 145 -11.24 -3.84 14.51
C VAL A 145 -11.10 -4.93 15.56
N LEU A 146 -10.50 -4.58 16.69
CA LEU A 146 -10.33 -5.44 17.85
C LEU A 146 -11.24 -4.94 18.98
N ARG A 147 -12.28 -5.69 19.35
CA ARG A 147 -13.13 -5.30 20.49
C ARG A 147 -12.39 -5.54 21.79
N LEU A 148 -12.43 -4.55 22.66
CA LEU A 148 -11.83 -4.64 23.98
C LEU A 148 -12.83 -5.21 25.00
N PRO A 149 -12.37 -5.89 26.04
CA PRO A 149 -13.20 -6.20 27.20
C PRO A 149 -13.66 -4.89 27.87
N ASN A 150 -14.56 -4.97 28.84
CA ASN A 150 -15.02 -3.80 29.58
C ASN A 150 -13.89 -3.27 30.47
N ILE A 151 -13.17 -2.27 29.95
CA ILE A 151 -12.04 -1.60 30.62
C ILE A 151 -12.24 -0.10 30.59
N ASP A 152 -11.59 0.58 31.52
CA ASP A 152 -11.44 2.03 31.46
C ASP A 152 -10.16 2.38 30.71
N ALA A 153 -10.31 3.05 29.56
CA ALA A 153 -9.22 3.55 28.75
C ALA A 153 -9.68 4.79 27.97
N GLN A 154 -8.73 5.66 27.66
CA GLN A 154 -9.00 6.85 26.89
C GLN A 154 -9.20 6.49 25.41
N ALA A 155 -10.26 7.03 24.82
CA ALA A 155 -10.56 6.87 23.38
C ALA A 155 -10.27 8.17 22.64
N ALA A 156 -9.70 8.06 21.44
CA ALA A 156 -9.55 9.15 20.50
C ALA A 156 -10.90 9.50 19.84
N GLN A 157 -10.91 10.61 19.11
CA GLN A 157 -12.05 11.07 18.31
C GLN A 157 -11.67 11.14 16.84
N PHE A 158 -12.62 10.84 15.96
CA PHE A 158 -12.41 11.03 14.53
C PHE A 158 -12.46 12.51 14.15
N GLY A 159 -11.55 12.90 13.25
CA GLY A 159 -11.64 14.09 12.41
C GLY A 159 -12.25 13.77 11.06
N ASP A 160 -12.41 14.78 10.23
CA ASP A 160 -12.95 14.68 8.88
C ASP A 160 -11.82 14.81 7.85
N SER A 161 -11.45 13.68 7.22
CA SER A 161 -10.37 13.65 6.22
C SER A 161 -10.71 14.37 4.92
N ASP A 162 -11.99 14.62 4.63
CA ASP A 162 -12.38 15.36 3.42
C ASP A 162 -12.06 16.85 3.56
N ASN A 163 -12.09 17.38 4.79
CA ASN A 163 -11.75 18.77 5.13
C ASN A 163 -10.23 19.04 5.22
N LEU A 164 -9.40 18.03 5.05
CA LEU A 164 -7.95 18.24 4.97
C LEU A 164 -7.57 18.82 3.62
N ASP A 165 -6.69 19.82 3.63
CA ASP A 165 -6.02 20.34 2.44
C ASP A 165 -4.54 19.94 2.40
N ILE A 166 -3.97 19.91 1.21
CA ILE A 166 -2.52 19.72 1.03
C ILE A 166 -1.81 20.88 1.73
N GLY A 167 -0.84 20.56 2.59
CA GLY A 167 -0.12 21.51 3.43
C GLY A 167 -0.61 21.58 4.87
N HIS A 168 -1.76 20.99 5.24
CA HIS A 168 -2.18 20.91 6.64
C HIS A 168 -1.20 20.07 7.45
N PHE A 169 -0.82 20.57 8.63
CA PHE A 169 0.02 19.85 9.57
C PHE A 169 -0.69 18.62 10.14
N VAL A 170 0.06 17.54 10.28
CA VAL A 170 -0.40 16.28 10.88
C VAL A 170 0.70 15.65 11.71
N LEU A 171 0.30 14.85 12.70
CA LEU A 171 1.19 14.06 13.54
C LEU A 171 0.90 12.57 13.27
N ALA A 172 1.91 11.82 12.85
CA ALA A 172 1.82 10.37 12.79
C ALA A 172 2.30 9.79 14.11
N MET A 173 1.48 8.92 14.72
CA MET A 173 1.76 8.30 16.00
C MET A 173 1.82 6.79 15.87
N GLY A 174 2.62 6.16 16.71
CA GLY A 174 2.72 4.74 16.89
C GLY A 174 3.49 4.37 18.13
N SER A 175 3.46 3.09 18.48
CA SER A 175 4.18 2.54 19.63
C SER A 175 5.05 1.36 19.16
N PRO A 176 6.14 1.63 18.40
CA PRO A 176 6.97 0.57 17.85
C PRO A 176 7.70 -0.18 18.97
N PHE A 177 7.72 -1.52 18.87
CA PHE A 177 8.50 -2.42 19.74
C PHE A 177 8.15 -2.37 21.24
N GLY A 178 6.93 -1.97 21.61
CA GLY A 178 6.56 -1.84 23.04
C GLY A 178 7.42 -0.84 23.82
N LEU A 179 8.29 -0.10 23.12
CA LEU A 179 9.07 1.01 23.65
C LEU A 179 8.25 2.28 23.52
N THR A 180 8.65 3.36 24.21
CA THR A 180 7.95 4.65 24.23
C THR A 180 7.34 5.07 22.90
N GLU A 181 6.11 5.58 22.95
CA GLU A 181 5.36 6.08 21.81
C GLU A 181 6.19 7.04 20.95
N SER A 182 6.14 6.85 19.65
CA SER A 182 6.80 7.70 18.67
C SER A 182 5.79 8.67 18.06
N VAL A 183 6.16 9.94 17.97
CA VAL A 183 5.37 10.98 17.32
C VAL A 183 6.23 11.71 16.30
N THR A 184 5.75 11.81 15.08
CA THR A 184 6.44 12.51 14.00
C THR A 184 5.53 13.57 13.40
N LEU A 185 6.08 14.76 13.16
CA LEU A 185 5.36 15.89 12.56
C LEU A 185 5.62 15.92 11.05
N GLY A 186 4.59 16.19 10.28
CA GLY A 186 4.65 16.41 8.86
C GLY A 186 3.43 17.17 8.35
N ILE A 187 3.20 17.11 7.05
CA ILE A 187 2.04 17.70 6.37
C ILE A 187 1.32 16.67 5.53
N ILE A 188 0.10 16.98 5.13
CA ILE A 188 -0.56 16.30 4.02
C ILE A 188 0.14 16.72 2.71
N SER A 189 0.91 15.81 2.13
CA SER A 189 1.66 16.05 0.89
C SER A 189 0.83 15.85 -0.37
N ALA A 190 -0.14 14.92 -0.33
CA ALA A 190 -1.10 14.66 -1.41
C ALA A 190 -2.35 13.94 -0.87
N LYS A 191 -3.44 13.99 -1.64
CA LYS A 191 -4.69 13.25 -1.39
C LYS A 191 -5.03 12.38 -2.59
N GLY A 192 -5.81 11.33 -2.37
CA GLY A 192 -6.31 10.49 -3.45
C GLY A 192 -5.22 9.63 -4.10
N ARG A 193 -4.22 9.17 -3.33
CA ARG A 193 -3.21 8.24 -3.83
C ARG A 193 -3.83 6.86 -4.00
N ARG A 194 -3.89 6.41 -5.26
CA ARG A 194 -4.53 5.18 -5.71
C ARG A 194 -3.54 4.38 -6.53
N ALA A 195 -3.80 3.10 -6.68
CA ALA A 195 -2.94 2.20 -7.46
C ALA A 195 -1.50 2.05 -6.94
N LEU A 196 -1.34 2.08 -5.61
CA LEU A 196 -0.05 1.76 -5.00
C LEU A 196 0.15 0.24 -5.00
N GLU A 197 1.32 -0.19 -5.44
CA GLU A 197 1.75 -1.57 -5.27
C GLU A 197 2.28 -1.74 -3.85
N LEU A 198 1.49 -2.38 -2.99
CA LEU A 198 1.87 -2.68 -1.63
C LEU A 198 2.43 -4.11 -1.58
N PRO A 199 3.73 -4.31 -1.28
CA PRO A 199 4.36 -5.63 -1.29
C PRO A 199 3.60 -6.62 -0.39
N GLY A 200 3.22 -7.77 -0.96
CA GLY A 200 2.53 -8.84 -0.23
C GLY A 200 1.06 -8.56 0.13
N ARG A 201 0.48 -7.42 -0.27
CA ARG A 201 -0.89 -7.02 0.09
C ARG A 201 -1.70 -6.65 -1.16
N HIS A 202 -2.93 -7.12 -1.21
CA HIS A 202 -3.86 -6.76 -2.27
C HIS A 202 -5.00 -5.91 -1.71
N VAL A 203 -4.74 -4.60 -1.57
CA VAL A 203 -5.72 -3.61 -1.12
C VAL A 203 -6.47 -3.05 -2.32
N VAL A 204 -7.77 -3.28 -2.39
CA VAL A 204 -8.63 -2.87 -3.51
C VAL A 204 -9.07 -1.43 -3.37
N ASN A 205 -9.48 -1.04 -2.16
CA ASN A 205 -9.98 0.31 -1.86
C ASN A 205 -8.85 1.20 -1.37
N GLN A 206 -8.12 1.77 -2.32
CA GLN A 206 -7.03 2.70 -2.07
C GLN A 206 -7.46 4.12 -2.38
N ASP A 207 -7.40 5.00 -1.39
CA ASP A 207 -7.60 6.45 -1.55
C ASP A 207 -6.75 7.22 -0.52
N PHE A 208 -5.47 6.83 -0.43
CA PHE A 208 -4.61 7.22 0.67
C PHE A 208 -4.33 8.72 0.73
N LEU A 209 -4.20 9.21 1.96
CA LEU A 209 -3.49 10.44 2.27
C LEU A 209 -2.00 10.17 2.20
N GLN A 210 -1.24 11.03 1.53
CA GLN A 210 0.22 11.01 1.55
C GLN A 210 0.72 12.05 2.55
N THR A 211 1.73 11.68 3.35
CA THR A 211 2.38 12.58 4.31
C THR A 211 3.89 12.38 4.28
N ASP A 212 4.64 13.42 4.65
CA ASP A 212 6.07 13.37 4.92
C ASP A 212 6.39 13.17 6.41
N ALA A 213 5.37 13.11 7.29
CA ALA A 213 5.54 12.61 8.64
C ALA A 213 6.15 11.21 8.60
N ALA A 214 7.23 10.98 9.35
CA ALA A 214 7.97 9.74 9.27
C ALA A 214 7.13 8.56 9.78
N ILE A 215 6.75 7.66 8.86
CA ILE A 215 6.10 6.38 9.16
C ILE A 215 7.16 5.29 8.98
N ASN A 216 7.39 4.49 10.03
CA ASN A 216 8.33 3.39 10.03
C ASN A 216 7.62 2.09 10.48
N PRO A 217 8.23 0.91 10.27
CA PRO A 217 7.74 -0.34 10.84
C PRO A 217 7.43 -0.17 12.34
N GLY A 218 6.25 -0.62 12.77
CA GLY A 218 5.71 -0.39 14.10
C GLY A 218 4.68 0.75 14.18
N ASN A 219 4.72 1.76 13.32
CA ASN A 219 3.68 2.82 13.27
C ASN A 219 2.44 2.39 12.46
N SER A 220 2.51 1.29 11.71
CA SER A 220 1.36 0.75 10.96
C SER A 220 0.20 0.44 11.89
N GLY A 221 -1.00 0.89 11.54
CA GLY A 221 -2.22 0.79 12.36
C GLY A 221 -2.39 1.91 13.38
N GLY A 222 -1.34 2.68 13.67
CA GLY A 222 -1.42 3.88 14.52
C GLY A 222 -2.12 5.06 13.82
N PRO A 223 -2.57 6.07 14.59
CA PRO A 223 -3.30 7.19 14.03
C PRO A 223 -2.41 8.22 13.35
N LEU A 224 -2.94 8.84 12.29
CA LEU A 224 -2.55 10.16 11.80
C LEU A 224 -3.54 11.16 12.39
N ILE A 225 -3.08 12.18 13.10
CA ILE A 225 -3.94 13.16 13.78
C ILE A 225 -3.73 14.57 13.25
N ASP A 226 -4.76 15.40 13.36
CA ASP A 226 -4.71 16.84 13.12
C ASP A 226 -4.22 17.60 14.36
N LEU A 227 -4.12 18.94 14.25
CA LEU A 227 -3.70 19.80 15.35
C LEU A 227 -4.74 19.96 16.46
N ASP A 228 -5.96 19.44 16.30
CA ASP A 228 -6.98 19.34 17.34
C ASP A 228 -6.90 18.01 18.13
N GLY A 229 -6.03 17.09 17.71
CA GLY A 229 -5.87 15.74 18.25
C GLY A 229 -6.94 14.76 17.77
N ARG A 230 -7.53 15.01 16.61
CA ARG A 230 -8.53 14.13 15.97
C ARG A 230 -7.85 13.19 14.98
N VAL A 231 -8.31 11.96 14.93
CA VAL A 231 -7.81 10.95 13.99
C VAL A 231 -8.33 11.27 12.58
N VAL A 232 -7.44 11.69 11.69
CA VAL A 232 -7.72 12.00 10.29
C VAL A 232 -7.27 10.89 9.33
N GLY A 233 -6.55 9.88 9.84
CA GLY A 233 -6.15 8.70 9.09
C GLY A 233 -5.57 7.60 9.97
N ILE A 234 -5.37 6.41 9.37
CA ILE A 234 -4.65 5.28 9.96
C ILE A 234 -3.41 5.01 9.10
N ASN A 235 -2.23 5.09 9.73
CA ASN A 235 -0.95 4.86 9.06
C ASN A 235 -0.89 3.41 8.56
N THR A 236 -0.46 3.18 7.31
CA THR A 236 -0.52 1.82 6.75
C THR A 236 0.70 1.40 5.94
N ALA A 237 1.35 2.31 5.23
CA ALA A 237 2.41 1.95 4.30
C ALA A 237 3.41 3.10 4.10
N ILE A 238 4.58 2.75 3.56
CA ILE A 238 5.58 3.68 3.05
C ILE A 238 5.92 3.32 1.61
N ALA A 239 6.28 4.32 0.79
CA ALA A 239 7.01 4.07 -0.43
C ALA A 239 8.50 4.13 -0.09
N SER A 240 9.18 2.99 -0.19
CA SER A 240 10.60 2.90 0.15
C SER A 240 11.28 1.83 -0.69
N GLN A 241 12.51 2.09 -1.13
CA GLN A 241 13.38 1.11 -1.77
C GLN A 241 14.25 0.38 -0.75
N GLY A 242 14.57 1.03 0.37
CA GLY A 242 15.45 0.51 1.42
C GLY A 242 14.75 -0.06 2.65
N GLY A 243 13.40 -0.03 2.71
CA GLY A 243 12.60 -0.53 3.84
C GLY A 243 12.43 0.46 4.99
N GLY A 244 13.11 1.62 4.97
CA GLY A 244 12.91 2.73 5.91
C GLY A 244 12.11 3.88 5.30
N ASN A 245 11.72 4.87 6.10
CA ASN A 245 11.01 6.06 5.62
C ASN A 245 11.91 6.93 4.73
N GLU A 246 11.47 7.23 3.53
CA GLU A 246 12.13 8.12 2.55
C GLU A 246 11.33 9.43 2.34
N GLY A 247 10.52 9.83 3.33
CA GLY A 247 9.68 11.03 3.27
C GLY A 247 8.35 10.82 2.54
N ILE A 248 7.95 9.57 2.31
CA ILE A 248 6.69 9.23 1.64
C ILE A 248 5.96 8.17 2.45
N GLY A 249 5.03 8.62 3.29
CA GLY A 249 4.13 7.78 4.06
C GLY A 249 2.69 7.86 3.55
N PHE A 250 1.91 6.81 3.80
CA PHE A 250 0.52 6.69 3.40
C PHE A 250 -0.37 6.32 4.59
N SER A 251 -1.52 6.98 4.67
CA SER A 251 -2.54 6.71 5.68
C SER A 251 -3.91 6.53 5.04
N ILE A 252 -4.70 5.61 5.57
CA ILE A 252 -6.09 5.38 5.16
C ILE A 252 -6.93 6.54 5.72
N PRO A 253 -7.68 7.30 4.90
CA PRO A 253 -8.46 8.46 5.35
C PRO A 253 -9.51 8.10 6.41
N SER A 254 -9.72 8.96 7.40
CA SER A 254 -10.65 8.70 8.50
C SER A 254 -12.09 8.46 8.04
N ASN A 255 -12.56 9.10 6.96
CA ASN A 255 -13.91 8.88 6.46
C ASN A 255 -14.10 7.47 5.89
N LEU A 256 -13.07 6.92 5.19
CA LEU A 256 -13.07 5.52 4.77
C LEU A 256 -12.97 4.58 5.99
N VAL A 257 -12.11 4.91 6.97
CA VAL A 257 -12.00 4.13 8.21
C VAL A 257 -13.34 4.05 8.92
N GLN A 258 -14.04 5.18 9.11
CA GLN A 258 -15.36 5.23 9.76
C GLN A 258 -16.41 4.40 9.02
N PHE A 259 -16.42 4.48 7.67
CA PHE A 259 -17.32 3.68 6.85
C PHE A 259 -17.11 2.17 7.07
N VAL A 260 -15.86 1.72 7.04
CA VAL A 260 -15.49 0.30 7.23
C VAL A 260 -15.79 -0.16 8.66
N VAL A 261 -15.32 0.59 9.66
CA VAL A 261 -15.45 0.27 11.09
C VAL A 261 -16.93 0.17 11.50
N ASN A 262 -17.77 1.13 11.07
CA ASN A 262 -19.19 1.10 11.40
C ASN A 262 -19.86 -0.18 10.88
N GLN A 263 -19.55 -0.61 9.65
CA GLN A 263 -20.10 -1.83 9.09
C GLN A 263 -19.56 -3.10 9.78
N LEU A 264 -18.25 -3.16 10.06
CA LEU A 264 -17.67 -4.27 10.81
C LEU A 264 -18.33 -4.42 12.18
N LEU A 265 -18.51 -3.31 12.91
CA LEU A 265 -19.14 -3.33 14.23
C LEU A 265 -20.64 -3.70 14.20
N GLU A 266 -21.36 -3.35 13.12
CA GLU A 266 -22.79 -3.60 12.97
C GLU A 266 -23.13 -4.98 12.41
N THR A 267 -22.39 -5.41 11.40
CA THR A 267 -22.75 -6.58 10.59
C THR A 267 -21.68 -7.67 10.56
N GLY A 268 -20.51 -7.42 11.15
CA GLY A 268 -19.36 -8.32 11.11
C GLY A 268 -18.62 -8.35 9.77
N ARG A 269 -19.13 -7.64 8.75
CA ARG A 269 -18.52 -7.57 7.41
C ARG A 269 -18.79 -6.24 6.72
N VAL A 270 -17.96 -5.90 5.74
CA VAL A 270 -18.15 -4.67 4.95
C VAL A 270 -18.94 -4.99 3.69
N ARG A 271 -20.12 -4.40 3.58
CA ARG A 271 -20.99 -4.50 2.40
C ARG A 271 -20.68 -3.35 1.46
N ARG A 272 -20.25 -3.66 0.26
CA ARG A 272 -19.85 -2.67 -0.74
C ARG A 272 -20.87 -2.53 -1.85
N GLY A 273 -21.11 -1.30 -2.28
CA GLY A 273 -21.87 -1.03 -3.49
C GLY A 273 -21.21 -1.68 -4.71
N TYR A 274 -22.03 -2.10 -5.65
CA TYR A 274 -21.62 -2.77 -6.88
C TYR A 274 -22.38 -2.20 -8.08
N LEU A 275 -21.63 -1.89 -9.14
CA LEU A 275 -22.18 -1.35 -10.38
C LEU A 275 -22.30 -2.44 -11.47
N GLY A 276 -21.32 -3.35 -11.54
CA GLY A 276 -21.29 -4.44 -12.50
C GLY A 276 -20.71 -4.07 -13.86
N VAL A 277 -19.65 -3.30 -13.86
CA VAL A 277 -18.86 -2.92 -15.04
C VAL A 277 -17.41 -3.37 -14.89
N GLN A 278 -16.76 -3.64 -16.02
CA GLN A 278 -15.32 -3.73 -16.12
C GLN A 278 -14.81 -2.41 -16.71
N LEU A 279 -13.79 -1.85 -16.10
CA LEU A 279 -13.20 -0.58 -16.48
C LEU A 279 -11.87 -0.78 -17.22
N ASP A 280 -11.47 0.24 -17.97
CA ASP A 280 -10.22 0.30 -18.69
C ASP A 280 -9.12 0.90 -17.80
N ASP A 281 -8.19 0.08 -17.35
CA ASP A 281 -7.05 0.47 -16.52
C ASP A 281 -5.97 1.25 -17.31
N ARG A 282 -6.06 1.25 -18.65
CA ARG A 282 -5.14 1.94 -19.58
C ARG A 282 -5.77 3.17 -20.24
N PHE A 283 -6.88 3.67 -19.68
CA PHE A 283 -7.52 4.88 -20.20
C PHE A 283 -6.67 6.11 -19.90
N ASP A 284 -5.75 6.43 -20.81
CA ASP A 284 -4.81 7.54 -20.74
C ASP A 284 -5.33 8.82 -21.42
N PHE A 285 -4.47 9.84 -21.50
CA PHE A 285 -4.79 11.11 -22.13
C PHE A 285 -5.08 10.97 -23.64
N GLU A 286 -4.32 10.14 -24.34
CA GLU A 286 -4.49 9.93 -25.78
C GLU A 286 -5.82 9.19 -26.08
N ALA A 287 -6.18 8.21 -25.26
CA ALA A 287 -7.47 7.56 -25.32
C ALA A 287 -8.60 8.57 -25.05
N ALA A 288 -8.49 9.40 -24.01
CA ALA A 288 -9.49 10.42 -23.66
C ALA A 288 -9.75 11.42 -24.81
N ARG A 289 -8.70 11.86 -25.51
CA ARG A 289 -8.82 12.74 -26.69
C ARG A 289 -9.62 12.13 -27.83
N ARG A 290 -9.51 10.82 -28.07
CA ARG A 290 -10.30 10.12 -29.11
C ARG A 290 -11.80 10.18 -28.83
N TYR A 291 -12.18 10.30 -27.57
CA TYR A 291 -13.57 10.50 -27.13
C TYR A 291 -13.98 11.97 -27.02
N GLY A 292 -13.12 12.92 -27.42
CA GLY A 292 -13.41 14.36 -27.41
C GLY A 292 -13.23 15.00 -26.02
N LEU A 293 -12.49 14.37 -25.09
CA LEU A 293 -12.15 14.97 -23.81
C LEU A 293 -10.87 15.82 -23.93
N ASP A 294 -10.87 16.96 -23.26
CA ASP A 294 -9.77 17.92 -23.20
C ASP A 294 -8.64 17.49 -22.25
N ARG A 295 -8.94 16.55 -21.36
CA ARG A 295 -8.03 15.99 -20.35
C ARG A 295 -8.43 14.57 -19.98
N ARG A 296 -7.50 13.82 -19.38
CA ARG A 296 -7.83 12.53 -18.76
C ARG A 296 -8.78 12.77 -17.60
N ARG A 297 -10.01 12.27 -17.72
CA ARG A 297 -11.04 12.25 -16.67
C ARG A 297 -12.09 11.19 -17.01
N GLY A 298 -12.71 10.67 -15.95
CA GLY A 298 -13.74 9.64 -16.08
C GLY A 298 -13.17 8.23 -16.17
N ALA A 299 -14.05 7.26 -16.09
CA ALA A 299 -13.75 5.84 -16.16
C ALA A 299 -14.42 5.22 -17.39
N ARG A 300 -13.62 4.69 -18.34
CA ARG A 300 -14.13 4.03 -19.54
C ARG A 300 -14.61 2.62 -19.20
N VAL A 301 -15.82 2.29 -19.65
CA VAL A 301 -16.41 0.95 -19.51
C VAL A 301 -15.96 0.08 -20.66
N THR A 302 -15.29 -1.04 -20.39
CA THR A 302 -14.90 -2.04 -21.39
C THR A 302 -15.94 -3.12 -21.53
N LYS A 303 -16.62 -3.47 -20.42
CA LYS A 303 -17.67 -4.51 -20.41
C LYS A 303 -18.73 -4.18 -19.36
N VAL A 304 -19.97 -4.52 -19.66
CA VAL A 304 -21.08 -4.50 -18.69
C VAL A 304 -21.49 -5.94 -18.44
N MET A 305 -21.60 -6.32 -17.16
CA MET A 305 -22.02 -7.66 -16.74
C MET A 305 -23.53 -7.80 -16.85
N ASP A 306 -24.01 -8.96 -17.29
CA ASP A 306 -25.44 -9.23 -17.40
C ASP A 306 -26.13 -9.23 -16.03
N ASN A 307 -27.39 -8.77 -15.99
CA ASN A 307 -28.21 -8.72 -14.78
C ASN A 307 -27.63 -7.87 -13.63
N THR A 308 -26.80 -6.87 -13.93
CA THR A 308 -26.21 -5.96 -12.96
C THR A 308 -26.89 -4.60 -12.97
N PRO A 309 -26.71 -3.77 -11.92
CA PRO A 309 -27.18 -2.40 -11.88
C PRO A 309 -26.84 -1.57 -13.13
N ALA A 310 -25.63 -1.72 -13.65
CA ALA A 310 -25.18 -1.03 -14.86
C ALA A 310 -25.98 -1.46 -16.10
N ALA A 311 -26.20 -2.78 -16.29
CA ALA A 311 -26.98 -3.32 -17.39
C ALA A 311 -28.43 -2.82 -17.33
N LEU A 312 -29.05 -2.89 -16.14
CA LEU A 312 -30.43 -2.45 -15.91
C LEU A 312 -30.62 -0.95 -16.14
N ALA A 313 -29.60 -0.15 -15.80
CA ALA A 313 -29.60 1.30 -16.02
C ALA A 313 -29.26 1.70 -17.46
N GLY A 314 -28.86 0.74 -18.32
CA GLY A 314 -28.54 1.01 -19.72
C GLY A 314 -27.15 1.61 -19.94
N ILE A 315 -26.19 1.39 -19.03
CA ILE A 315 -24.77 1.62 -19.27
C ILE A 315 -24.30 0.64 -20.36
N ARG A 316 -23.40 1.08 -21.21
CA ARG A 316 -22.93 0.31 -22.35
C ARG A 316 -21.39 0.25 -22.40
N PRO A 317 -20.81 -0.76 -23.06
CA PRO A 317 -19.39 -0.70 -23.42
C PRO A 317 -19.09 0.61 -24.19
N ASP A 318 -17.89 1.13 -24.01
CA ASP A 318 -17.39 2.42 -24.52
C ASP A 318 -18.04 3.68 -23.92
N ASP A 319 -18.94 3.57 -22.95
CA ASP A 319 -19.31 4.72 -22.13
C ASP A 319 -18.12 5.15 -21.27
N ILE A 320 -17.97 6.48 -21.11
CA ILE A 320 -17.03 7.04 -20.12
C ILE A 320 -17.85 7.63 -18.98
N ILE A 321 -17.76 7.07 -17.79
CA ILE A 321 -18.47 7.57 -16.60
C ILE A 321 -17.74 8.82 -16.11
N LEU A 322 -18.37 9.99 -16.29
CA LEU A 322 -17.82 11.31 -15.94
C LEU A 322 -18.22 11.79 -14.57
N ASN A 323 -19.42 11.37 -14.10
CA ASN A 323 -19.96 11.79 -12.81
C ASN A 323 -20.69 10.61 -12.17
N PHE A 324 -20.51 10.46 -10.87
CA PHE A 324 -21.18 9.47 -10.05
C PHE A 324 -21.70 10.13 -8.78
N ASP A 325 -23.01 10.06 -8.56
CA ASP A 325 -23.72 10.61 -7.38
C ASP A 325 -23.40 12.09 -7.08
N GLY A 326 -23.28 12.92 -8.12
CA GLY A 326 -22.95 14.35 -8.00
C GLY A 326 -21.44 14.65 -8.02
N PHE A 327 -20.56 13.67 -7.84
CA PHE A 327 -19.12 13.85 -7.82
C PHE A 327 -18.50 13.56 -9.18
N GLN A 328 -17.51 14.37 -9.58
CA GLN A 328 -16.71 14.08 -10.76
C GLN A 328 -15.88 12.80 -10.56
N VAL A 329 -15.77 12.02 -11.62
CA VAL A 329 -14.91 10.82 -11.66
C VAL A 329 -13.58 11.20 -12.29
N ALA A 330 -12.50 11.04 -11.53
CA ALA A 330 -11.15 11.36 -12.00
C ALA A 330 -10.59 10.23 -12.90
N ASP A 331 -10.72 9.00 -12.46
CA ASP A 331 -10.21 7.79 -13.09
C ASP A 331 -11.01 6.55 -12.68
N GLU A 332 -10.61 5.37 -13.14
CA GLU A 332 -11.26 4.08 -12.83
C GLU A 332 -11.19 3.74 -11.33
N ARG A 333 -10.07 4.04 -10.68
CA ARG A 333 -9.88 3.76 -9.24
C ARG A 333 -10.76 4.65 -8.38
N ASP A 334 -10.87 5.93 -8.77
CA ASP A 334 -11.76 6.88 -8.12
C ASP A 334 -13.23 6.41 -8.19
N LEU A 335 -13.66 5.90 -9.34
CA LEU A 335 -15.01 5.34 -9.49
C LEU A 335 -15.20 4.11 -8.61
N ILE A 336 -14.23 3.18 -8.60
CA ILE A 336 -14.29 1.96 -7.76
C ILE A 336 -14.46 2.35 -6.29
N ASN A 337 -13.67 3.31 -5.79
CA ASN A 337 -13.77 3.77 -4.41
C ASN A 337 -15.13 4.40 -4.11
N LYS A 338 -15.59 5.32 -4.96
CA LYS A 338 -16.91 5.98 -4.78
C LYS A 338 -18.07 4.98 -4.77
N VAL A 339 -18.05 4.01 -5.70
CA VAL A 339 -19.07 2.95 -5.74
C VAL A 339 -19.00 2.08 -4.47
N SER A 340 -17.80 1.70 -4.06
CA SER A 340 -17.58 0.80 -2.91
C SER A 340 -18.09 1.37 -1.59
N VAL A 341 -17.94 2.68 -1.36
CA VAL A 341 -18.41 3.34 -0.12
C VAL A 341 -19.85 3.83 -0.19
N THR A 342 -20.50 3.70 -1.35
CA THR A 342 -21.90 4.08 -1.49
C THR A 342 -22.82 2.95 -0.97
N PRO A 343 -23.82 3.28 -0.13
CA PRO A 343 -24.71 2.26 0.45
C PRO A 343 -25.39 1.38 -0.61
N VAL A 344 -25.48 0.09 -0.31
CA VAL A 344 -26.24 -0.88 -1.10
C VAL A 344 -27.71 -0.45 -1.19
N ASN A 345 -28.35 -0.65 -2.33
CA ASN A 345 -29.71 -0.23 -2.69
C ASN A 345 -29.90 1.31 -2.80
N LYS A 346 -28.83 2.11 -2.65
CA LYS A 346 -28.93 3.54 -2.93
C LYS A 346 -29.14 3.78 -4.42
N GLN A 347 -30.11 4.62 -4.74
CA GLN A 347 -30.29 5.16 -6.09
C GLN A 347 -29.33 6.32 -6.30
N VAL A 348 -28.48 6.24 -7.33
CA VAL A 348 -27.48 7.25 -7.66
C VAL A 348 -27.64 7.74 -9.10
N ARG A 349 -27.27 9.00 -9.32
CA ARG A 349 -27.22 9.58 -10.66
C ARG A 349 -25.82 9.38 -11.24
N VAL A 350 -25.75 8.77 -12.43
CA VAL A 350 -24.52 8.56 -13.19
C VAL A 350 -24.60 9.35 -14.48
N VAL A 351 -23.55 10.10 -14.83
CA VAL A 351 -23.47 10.80 -16.11
C VAL A 351 -22.37 10.15 -16.94
N VAL A 352 -22.74 9.62 -18.10
CA VAL A 352 -21.80 9.01 -19.03
C VAL A 352 -21.63 9.87 -20.28
N LEU A 353 -20.44 9.83 -20.87
CA LEU A 353 -20.17 10.32 -22.21
C LEU A 353 -20.34 9.16 -23.18
N ARG A 354 -21.28 9.28 -24.13
CA ARG A 354 -21.62 8.27 -25.12
C ARG A 354 -21.71 8.94 -26.50
N GLY A 355 -20.84 8.54 -27.43
CA GLY A 355 -20.83 9.11 -28.79
C GLY A 355 -20.70 10.66 -28.80
N GLY A 356 -19.86 11.22 -27.91
CA GLY A 356 -19.64 12.66 -27.79
C GLY A 356 -20.74 13.44 -27.06
N LYS A 357 -21.79 12.76 -26.54
CA LYS A 357 -22.89 13.39 -25.81
C LYS A 357 -22.95 12.90 -24.36
N THR A 358 -23.27 13.80 -23.44
CA THR A 358 -23.50 13.43 -22.03
C THR A 358 -24.91 12.86 -21.86
N VAL A 359 -24.99 11.66 -21.26
CA VAL A 359 -26.27 10.98 -20.99
C VAL A 359 -26.38 10.76 -19.47
N PRO A 360 -27.40 11.34 -18.82
CA PRO A 360 -27.69 11.04 -17.42
C PRO A 360 -28.44 9.71 -17.31
N LEU A 361 -28.00 8.87 -16.38
CA LEU A 361 -28.62 7.59 -16.06
C LEU A 361 -28.88 7.52 -14.55
N THR A 362 -29.90 6.75 -14.17
CA THR A 362 -30.20 6.46 -12.78
C THR A 362 -29.90 4.99 -12.50
N VAL A 363 -29.09 4.73 -11.49
CA VAL A 363 -28.64 3.38 -11.13
C VAL A 363 -28.99 3.08 -9.68
N VAL A 364 -29.53 1.91 -9.40
CA VAL A 364 -29.71 1.41 -8.04
C VAL A 364 -28.59 0.39 -7.79
N LEU A 365 -27.67 0.69 -6.87
CA LEU A 365 -26.54 -0.18 -6.59
C LEU A 365 -26.98 -1.49 -5.93
N SER A 366 -26.35 -2.59 -6.32
CA SER A 366 -26.46 -3.87 -5.59
C SER A 366 -25.30 -4.06 -4.63
N GLU A 367 -25.33 -5.12 -3.84
CA GLU A 367 -24.17 -5.55 -3.07
C GLU A 367 -23.14 -6.23 -3.99
N LYS A 368 -21.85 -5.95 -3.78
CA LYS A 368 -20.75 -6.63 -4.48
C LYS A 368 -20.81 -8.13 -4.16
N PRO A 369 -20.87 -9.01 -5.16
CA PRO A 369 -20.87 -10.45 -4.92
C PRO A 369 -19.59 -10.89 -4.21
N ASP A 370 -19.72 -11.69 -3.15
CA ASP A 370 -18.58 -12.31 -2.49
C ASP A 370 -17.89 -13.27 -3.47
N LYS A 371 -16.58 -13.10 -3.68
CA LYS A 371 -15.79 -13.99 -4.53
C LYS A 371 -15.82 -15.46 -4.03
N ASP A 372 -16.10 -15.68 -2.76
CA ASP A 372 -16.19 -17.01 -2.15
C ASP A 372 -17.52 -17.73 -2.41
N LEU A 373 -18.61 -17.01 -2.72
CA LEU A 373 -19.88 -17.64 -3.09
C LEU A 373 -19.91 -18.17 -4.53
N SER A 374 -18.96 -17.81 -5.38
CA SER A 374 -18.80 -18.42 -6.71
C SER A 374 -18.20 -19.84 -6.68
N ARG A 375 -17.88 -20.37 -5.49
CA ARG A 375 -17.57 -21.79 -5.23
C ARG A 375 -18.81 -22.59 -4.82
N VAL A 376 -19.97 -22.32 -5.41
CA VAL A 376 -21.06 -23.29 -5.39
C VAL A 376 -20.62 -24.44 -6.29
N THR A 377 -20.27 -25.53 -5.68
CA THR A 377 -19.91 -26.83 -6.25
C THR A 377 -20.92 -27.24 -7.32
N PRO A 378 -20.53 -27.44 -8.59
CA PRO A 378 -21.33 -28.24 -9.51
C PRO A 378 -21.34 -29.69 -9.00
N PRO A 379 -22.40 -30.49 -9.26
CA PRO A 379 -22.49 -31.85 -8.78
C PRO A 379 -21.30 -32.67 -9.32
N ALA A 380 -20.82 -33.54 -8.43
CA ALA A 380 -19.65 -34.39 -8.64
C ALA A 380 -19.77 -35.26 -9.90
N SER A 381 -19.09 -34.87 -10.99
CA SER A 381 -18.57 -35.78 -12.00
C SER A 381 -17.70 -35.03 -13.02
N ALA A 382 -16.47 -34.72 -12.66
CA ALA A 382 -15.34 -34.54 -13.57
C ALA A 382 -14.04 -34.79 -12.81
N PRO A 383 -13.04 -35.45 -13.38
CA PRO A 383 -11.81 -35.79 -12.66
C PRO A 383 -11.04 -34.53 -12.28
N LYS A 384 -10.61 -34.49 -11.01
CA LYS A 384 -9.81 -33.40 -10.43
C LYS A 384 -8.59 -33.11 -11.30
N PRO A 385 -8.32 -31.83 -11.62
CA PRO A 385 -6.98 -31.46 -12.04
C PRO A 385 -6.03 -31.70 -10.85
N GLN A 386 -4.99 -32.45 -11.10
CA GLN A 386 -3.94 -32.71 -10.12
C GLN A 386 -3.34 -31.38 -9.66
N THR A 387 -3.37 -31.17 -8.35
CA THR A 387 -2.65 -30.10 -7.68
C THR A 387 -1.17 -30.24 -8.00
N LEU A 388 -0.62 -29.20 -8.65
CA LEU A 388 0.82 -29.04 -8.77
C LEU A 388 1.44 -29.04 -7.36
N PRO A 389 2.52 -29.78 -7.13
CA PRO A 389 3.16 -29.81 -5.84
C PRO A 389 3.69 -28.41 -5.51
N THR A 390 3.28 -27.88 -4.37
CA THR A 390 3.86 -26.69 -3.75
C THR A 390 5.32 -26.97 -3.42
N GLY A 391 6.19 -26.61 -4.35
CA GLY A 391 7.63 -26.76 -4.21
C GLY A 391 8.22 -25.63 -3.37
N ARG A 392 8.98 -26.02 -2.39
CA ARG A 392 10.09 -25.38 -1.67
C ARG A 392 10.24 -23.86 -1.84
N GLN A 393 10.23 -23.17 -0.72
CA GLN A 393 10.69 -21.79 -0.59
C GLN A 393 12.12 -21.65 -1.13
N PHE A 394 12.27 -20.86 -2.18
CA PHE A 394 13.54 -20.37 -2.63
C PHE A 394 13.87 -19.08 -1.87
N ARG A 395 14.94 -19.09 -1.08
CA ARG A 395 15.68 -17.86 -0.80
C ARG A 395 16.31 -17.42 -2.11
N PRO A 396 16.18 -16.15 -2.56
CA PRO A 396 16.76 -15.68 -3.81
C PRO A 396 18.28 -15.47 -3.62
N THR A 397 19.04 -16.55 -3.58
CA THR A 397 20.52 -16.52 -3.49
C THR A 397 21.19 -16.92 -4.79
N SER A 398 20.41 -17.33 -5.81
CA SER A 398 20.95 -17.81 -7.08
C SER A 398 20.07 -17.39 -8.27
N PHE A 399 20.68 -17.33 -9.44
CA PHE A 399 20.02 -17.17 -10.72
C PHE A 399 19.11 -18.37 -11.02
N SER A 400 17.87 -18.12 -11.44
CA SER A 400 17.00 -19.18 -11.92
C SER A 400 16.10 -18.71 -13.07
N THR A 401 15.82 -19.64 -13.97
CA THR A 401 14.94 -19.42 -15.13
C THR A 401 13.82 -20.44 -15.16
N LEU A 402 12.78 -20.13 -15.91
CA LEU A 402 11.63 -20.99 -16.16
C LEU A 402 11.31 -20.99 -17.65
N SER A 403 11.02 -22.16 -18.22
CA SER A 403 10.55 -22.24 -19.61
C SER A 403 9.23 -21.51 -19.79
N LEU A 404 9.15 -20.63 -20.77
CA LEU A 404 7.95 -19.86 -21.05
C LEU A 404 6.90 -20.75 -21.72
N THR A 405 5.77 -21.00 -21.05
CA THR A 405 4.61 -21.73 -21.59
C THR A 405 3.54 -20.75 -22.07
N GLY A 406 2.69 -21.16 -23.01
CA GLY A 406 1.67 -20.27 -23.58
C GLY A 406 0.79 -19.52 -22.54
N PRO A 407 0.26 -20.18 -21.50
CA PRO A 407 -0.46 -19.48 -20.42
C PRO A 407 0.40 -18.50 -19.62
N LEU A 408 1.65 -18.88 -19.32
CA LEU A 408 2.60 -18.05 -18.59
C LEU A 408 3.06 -16.86 -19.43
N ALA A 409 3.24 -17.04 -20.75
CA ALA A 409 3.59 -15.97 -21.67
C ALA A 409 2.57 -14.84 -21.60
N VAL A 410 1.28 -15.17 -21.69
CA VAL A 410 0.19 -14.18 -21.62
C VAL A 410 0.16 -13.47 -20.26
N GLN A 411 0.41 -14.17 -19.15
CA GLN A 411 0.48 -13.57 -17.81
C GLN A 411 1.64 -12.60 -17.66
N CYS A 412 2.77 -12.87 -18.34
CA CYS A 412 3.95 -12.00 -18.31
C CYS A 412 3.95 -10.92 -19.40
N GLY A 413 2.85 -10.77 -20.17
CA GLY A 413 2.71 -9.76 -21.21
C GLY A 413 3.34 -10.13 -22.55
N TYR A 414 3.78 -11.37 -22.73
CA TYR A 414 4.31 -11.89 -23.99
C TYR A 414 3.22 -12.54 -24.86
N SER A 415 3.46 -12.70 -26.17
CA SER A 415 2.51 -13.42 -27.02
C SER A 415 2.44 -14.90 -26.65
N ARG A 416 1.28 -15.52 -26.85
CA ARG A 416 1.05 -16.94 -26.50
C ARG A 416 2.01 -17.91 -27.20
N GLU A 417 2.54 -17.50 -28.35
CA GLU A 417 3.45 -18.30 -29.18
C GLU A 417 4.91 -18.07 -28.89
N GLN A 418 5.21 -17.06 -28.02
CA GLN A 418 6.57 -16.72 -27.64
C GLN A 418 7.20 -17.86 -26.84
N GLN A 419 8.45 -18.17 -27.15
CA GLN A 419 9.25 -19.21 -26.50
C GLN A 419 10.55 -18.61 -25.99
N GLY A 420 11.08 -19.15 -24.89
CA GLY A 420 12.32 -18.71 -24.28
C GLY A 420 12.37 -19.03 -22.79
N LEU A 421 13.38 -18.53 -22.10
CA LEU A 421 13.59 -18.68 -20.67
C LEU A 421 13.27 -17.39 -19.93
N LEU A 422 12.24 -17.41 -19.10
CA LEU A 422 11.89 -16.29 -18.24
C LEU A 422 12.80 -16.24 -17.02
N VAL A 423 13.44 -15.10 -16.75
CA VAL A 423 14.25 -14.88 -15.55
C VAL A 423 13.37 -14.79 -14.33
N ARG A 424 13.47 -15.76 -13.42
CA ARG A 424 12.63 -15.87 -12.23
C ARG A 424 13.30 -15.30 -10.96
N SER A 425 14.62 -15.46 -10.82
CA SER A 425 15.36 -14.89 -9.71
C SER A 425 16.77 -14.49 -10.13
N LEU A 426 17.29 -13.47 -9.46
CA LEU A 426 18.67 -12.98 -9.57
C LEU A 426 19.27 -12.92 -8.17
N PRO A 427 20.57 -13.17 -8.00
CA PRO A 427 21.23 -13.06 -6.69
C PRO A 427 21.14 -11.62 -6.17
N PRO A 428 20.93 -11.40 -4.86
CA PRO A 428 20.93 -10.08 -4.26
C PRO A 428 22.32 -9.44 -4.37
N SER A 429 22.40 -8.25 -4.93
CA SER A 429 23.64 -7.47 -4.95
C SER A 429 23.36 -6.01 -4.62
N PRO A 430 24.06 -5.39 -3.66
CA PRO A 430 23.89 -3.97 -3.30
C PRO A 430 24.36 -2.98 -4.38
N GLU A 431 25.05 -3.45 -5.43
CA GLU A 431 25.57 -2.65 -6.55
C GLU A 431 25.10 -3.24 -7.89
N ASN A 432 23.80 -3.24 -8.12
CA ASN A 432 23.08 -4.20 -8.96
C ASN A 432 23.25 -4.10 -10.48
N GLN A 433 23.84 -3.08 -11.09
CA GLN A 433 23.83 -3.00 -12.56
C GLN A 433 25.10 -3.56 -13.23
N SER A 434 26.24 -3.56 -12.57
CA SER A 434 27.48 -4.05 -13.18
C SER A 434 27.72 -5.56 -13.03
N LYS A 435 27.10 -6.22 -12.03
CA LYS A 435 27.30 -7.66 -11.79
C LYS A 435 26.29 -8.58 -12.49
N THR A 436 25.14 -8.07 -12.87
CA THR A 436 24.10 -8.84 -13.61
C THR A 436 24.23 -8.70 -15.13
N GLY A 437 25.19 -7.91 -15.62
CA GLY A 437 25.28 -7.60 -17.06
C GLY A 437 24.03 -6.90 -17.59
N GLY A 438 23.25 -6.22 -16.72
CA GLY A 438 22.01 -5.56 -17.10
C GLY A 438 20.77 -6.47 -17.18
N LEU A 439 20.88 -7.77 -16.81
CA LEU A 439 19.75 -8.71 -16.77
C LEU A 439 18.79 -8.35 -15.61
N MET A 440 17.49 -8.40 -15.85
CA MET A 440 16.45 -8.07 -14.89
C MET A 440 15.46 -9.23 -14.67
N LEU A 441 14.69 -9.17 -13.58
CA LEU A 441 13.58 -10.09 -13.36
C LEU A 441 12.53 -9.95 -14.47
N TYR A 442 11.98 -11.08 -14.89
CA TYR A 442 10.99 -11.20 -15.98
C TYR A 442 11.52 -10.88 -17.38
N ASP A 443 12.83 -10.71 -17.55
CA ASP A 443 13.43 -10.73 -18.88
C ASP A 443 13.23 -12.12 -19.52
N LEU A 444 12.92 -12.14 -20.80
CA LEU A 444 12.82 -13.36 -21.60
C LEU A 444 14.11 -13.58 -22.39
N ILE A 445 14.89 -14.57 -22.04
CA ILE A 445 16.08 -14.97 -22.76
C ILE A 445 15.63 -15.83 -23.96
N GLU A 446 15.88 -15.35 -25.16
CA GLU A 446 15.55 -16.04 -26.41
C GLU A 446 16.76 -16.81 -26.95
N GLU A 447 17.98 -16.25 -26.81
CA GLU A 447 19.22 -16.87 -27.28
C GLU A 447 20.35 -16.67 -26.25
N ALA A 448 21.24 -17.64 -26.15
CA ALA A 448 22.49 -17.57 -25.42
C ALA A 448 23.64 -17.95 -26.34
N ALA A 449 24.70 -17.13 -26.43
CA ALA A 449 25.80 -17.28 -27.39
C ALA A 449 25.31 -17.52 -28.85
N ARG A 450 24.22 -16.83 -29.25
CA ARG A 450 23.55 -16.97 -30.56
C ARG A 450 22.86 -18.32 -30.81
N VAL A 451 22.69 -19.14 -29.76
CA VAL A 451 21.95 -20.41 -29.83
C VAL A 451 20.58 -20.17 -29.18
N PRO A 452 19.47 -20.49 -29.84
CA PRO A 452 18.13 -20.39 -29.26
C PRO A 452 18.01 -21.26 -28.00
N VAL A 453 17.45 -20.71 -26.92
CA VAL A 453 17.23 -21.42 -25.65
C VAL A 453 15.76 -21.39 -25.28
N LYS A 454 15.16 -22.55 -24.99
CA LYS A 454 13.74 -22.70 -24.64
C LYS A 454 13.55 -23.38 -23.30
N THR A 455 14.52 -24.16 -22.88
CA THR A 455 14.53 -24.90 -21.61
C THR A 455 15.78 -24.58 -20.81
N PRO A 456 15.74 -24.69 -19.48
CA PRO A 456 16.94 -24.54 -18.65
C PRO A 456 18.10 -25.46 -19.09
N ASP A 457 17.78 -26.64 -19.61
CA ASP A 457 18.78 -27.60 -20.12
C ASP A 457 19.50 -27.06 -21.36
N ASP A 458 18.77 -26.36 -22.27
CA ASP A 458 19.39 -25.71 -23.42
C ASP A 458 20.43 -24.67 -23.00
N LEU A 459 20.09 -23.85 -22.00
CA LEU A 459 21.01 -22.86 -21.44
C LEU A 459 22.23 -23.55 -20.82
N GLN A 460 22.02 -24.63 -20.09
CA GLN A 460 23.10 -25.37 -19.45
C GLN A 460 24.06 -25.98 -20.49
N GLN A 461 23.54 -26.51 -21.61
CA GLN A 461 24.36 -27.01 -22.73
C GLN A 461 25.19 -25.89 -23.35
N VAL A 462 24.62 -24.70 -23.56
CA VAL A 462 25.38 -23.55 -24.06
C VAL A 462 26.49 -23.14 -23.08
N LEU A 463 26.22 -23.13 -21.77
CA LEU A 463 27.21 -22.80 -20.75
C LEU A 463 28.35 -23.85 -20.65
N GLN A 464 28.03 -25.13 -20.90
CA GLN A 464 29.04 -26.21 -20.97
C GLN A 464 29.90 -26.09 -22.22
N SER A 465 29.31 -25.73 -23.36
CA SER A 465 30.08 -25.57 -24.62
C SER A 465 30.95 -24.31 -24.64
N HIS A 466 30.78 -23.40 -23.67
CA HIS A 466 31.50 -22.14 -23.53
C HIS A 466 32.15 -22.03 -22.13
N GLU A 467 32.82 -23.09 -21.66
CA GLU A 467 33.42 -23.16 -20.31
C GLU A 467 34.51 -22.12 -20.07
N GLU A 468 35.27 -21.76 -21.08
CA GLU A 468 36.36 -20.79 -21.02
C GLU A 468 35.92 -19.33 -21.15
N ALA A 469 34.63 -19.08 -21.46
CA ALA A 469 34.11 -17.71 -21.65
C ALA A 469 33.84 -17.05 -20.29
N GLU A 470 34.35 -15.84 -20.08
CA GLU A 470 34.05 -15.02 -18.91
C GLU A 470 32.62 -14.47 -18.91
N THR A 471 32.12 -14.12 -20.10
CA THR A 471 30.77 -13.60 -20.31
C THR A 471 30.06 -14.39 -21.41
N ILE A 472 28.73 -14.41 -21.33
CA ILE A 472 27.85 -15.00 -22.36
C ILE A 472 26.96 -13.88 -22.91
N LEU A 473 26.92 -13.76 -24.24
CA LEU A 473 26.01 -12.84 -24.91
C LEU A 473 24.61 -13.45 -24.92
N LEU A 474 23.65 -12.76 -24.29
CA LEU A 474 22.24 -13.11 -24.27
C LEU A 474 21.44 -12.18 -25.15
N LYS A 475 20.56 -12.75 -25.98
CA LYS A 475 19.48 -12.01 -26.63
C LYS A 475 18.27 -12.07 -25.73
N VAL A 476 17.85 -10.91 -25.27
CA VAL A 476 16.82 -10.77 -24.24
C VAL A 476 15.69 -9.90 -24.78
N ARG A 477 14.46 -10.31 -24.55
CA ARG A 477 13.27 -9.48 -24.75
C ARG A 477 12.78 -8.98 -23.40
N ARG A 478 12.68 -7.65 -23.27
CA ARG A 478 12.22 -6.97 -22.06
C ARG A 478 10.98 -6.16 -22.34
N ILE A 479 10.05 -6.11 -21.42
CA ILE A 479 8.89 -5.24 -21.49
C ILE A 479 9.13 -4.03 -20.59
N VAL A 480 9.22 -2.83 -21.21
CA VAL A 480 9.36 -1.55 -20.49
C VAL A 480 8.17 -0.71 -20.90
N ASP A 481 7.36 -0.28 -19.93
CA ASP A 481 6.15 0.53 -20.14
C ASP A 481 5.19 -0.07 -21.19
N GLY A 482 5.07 -1.40 -21.20
CA GLY A 482 4.23 -2.13 -22.16
C GLY A 482 4.79 -2.25 -23.58
N VAL A 483 6.02 -1.78 -23.82
CA VAL A 483 6.71 -1.89 -25.12
C VAL A 483 7.76 -3.01 -25.06
N HIS A 484 7.74 -3.90 -26.05
CA HIS A 484 8.74 -4.96 -26.18
C HIS A 484 10.04 -4.37 -26.74
N GLN A 485 11.11 -4.48 -25.97
CA GLN A 485 12.47 -4.12 -26.38
C GLN A 485 13.32 -5.37 -26.53
N GLU A 486 14.07 -5.45 -27.60
CA GLU A 486 15.07 -6.49 -27.83
C GLU A 486 16.44 -5.95 -27.42
N LEU A 487 17.12 -6.64 -26.53
CA LEU A 487 18.40 -6.25 -25.95
C LEU A 487 19.43 -7.36 -26.19
N LEU A 488 20.68 -6.95 -26.41
CA LEU A 488 21.84 -7.85 -26.36
C LEU A 488 22.64 -7.51 -25.11
N LEU A 489 22.75 -8.47 -24.19
CA LEU A 489 23.38 -8.29 -22.90
C LEU A 489 24.59 -9.22 -22.77
N GLU A 490 25.73 -8.68 -22.35
CA GLU A 490 26.89 -9.46 -21.95
C GLU A 490 26.79 -9.75 -20.44
N VAL A 491 26.48 -11.00 -20.13
CA VAL A 491 26.22 -11.43 -18.75
C VAL A 491 27.37 -12.31 -18.26
N PRO A 492 27.94 -12.06 -17.06
CA PRO A 492 28.98 -12.92 -16.50
C PRO A 492 28.50 -14.38 -16.44
N ARG A 493 29.29 -15.29 -16.98
CA ARG A 493 28.97 -16.73 -16.97
C ARG A 493 28.74 -17.26 -15.55
N THR A 494 29.49 -16.75 -14.58
CA THR A 494 29.35 -17.10 -13.15
C THR A 494 27.97 -16.79 -12.57
N LEU A 495 27.24 -15.82 -13.14
CA LEU A 495 25.86 -15.52 -12.76
C LEU A 495 24.88 -16.59 -13.25
N LEU A 496 25.12 -17.14 -14.45
CA LEU A 496 24.22 -18.06 -15.14
C LEU A 496 24.39 -19.52 -14.70
N VAL A 497 25.49 -19.85 -14.03
CA VAL A 497 25.75 -21.21 -13.53
C VAL A 497 24.95 -21.41 -12.24
N THR A 498 23.93 -22.25 -12.30
CA THR A 498 23.17 -22.69 -11.12
C THR A 498 23.90 -23.85 -10.45
N GLU A 499 24.28 -23.71 -9.18
CA GLU A 499 24.71 -24.85 -8.38
C GLU A 499 23.51 -25.79 -8.14
N GLY A 500 23.53 -26.95 -8.80
CA GLY A 500 22.81 -28.17 -8.42
C GLY A 500 21.30 -28.16 -8.55
N LEU A 501 20.74 -28.41 -9.73
CA LEU A 501 19.46 -29.10 -9.89
C LEU A 501 19.73 -30.59 -10.07
N THR A 502 19.64 -31.37 -8.98
CA THR A 502 19.46 -32.82 -9.08
C THR A 502 18.08 -33.08 -9.68
N THR A 503 18.10 -33.66 -10.86
CA THR A 503 16.92 -34.24 -11.53
C THR A 503 16.37 -35.36 -10.66
N ASP A 504 15.16 -35.20 -10.12
CA ASP A 504 14.35 -36.28 -9.59
C ASP A 504 13.46 -36.82 -10.70
N GLY A 505 13.94 -37.90 -11.32
CA GLY A 505 13.22 -38.71 -12.30
C GLY A 505 13.49 -40.17 -12.01
N GLY A 506 12.52 -40.83 -11.41
CA GLY A 506 12.50 -42.11 -10.79
C GLY A 506 13.15 -43.29 -11.53
N ALA A 507 13.66 -44.21 -10.73
CA ALA A 507 13.50 -45.66 -10.90
C ALA A 507 13.98 -46.35 -9.62
N THR A 508 13.04 -46.97 -8.95
CA THR A 508 13.20 -48.04 -7.98
C THR A 508 14.04 -49.17 -8.54
N THR A 509 15.09 -49.57 -7.83
CA THR A 509 15.52 -50.96 -7.79
C THR A 509 16.16 -51.28 -6.44
N GLU A 510 15.48 -52.14 -5.73
CA GLU A 510 15.98 -52.83 -4.54
C GLU A 510 17.31 -53.54 -4.82
N ARG A 511 18.28 -53.43 -3.92
CA ARG A 511 19.12 -54.59 -3.52
C ARG A 511 19.49 -54.50 -2.04
N ARG A 512 19.17 -55.58 -1.39
CA ARG A 512 19.50 -56.01 -0.03
C ARG A 512 20.97 -56.36 0.10
N ALA A 513 21.38 -56.37 1.34
CA ALA A 513 22.47 -57.08 2.05
C ALA A 513 23.66 -56.16 2.39
N GLY A 514 24.18 -56.11 3.57
CA GLY A 514 24.21 -56.97 4.69
C GLY A 514 25.07 -56.38 5.81
N SER A 515 24.69 -56.71 6.99
CA SER A 515 25.31 -56.74 8.31
C SER A 515 26.76 -56.37 8.50
N SER A 516 27.08 -55.62 9.57
CA SER A 516 27.73 -56.16 10.78
C SER A 516 27.98 -55.04 11.83
N HIS A 517 27.52 -55.34 13.00
CA HIS A 517 28.01 -55.07 14.35
C HIS A 517 29.36 -54.32 14.52
N GLN A 518 29.37 -53.29 15.39
CA GLN A 518 30.04 -53.40 16.71
C GLN A 518 29.75 -52.20 17.61
N THR A 519 29.24 -52.51 18.77
CA THR A 519 29.23 -51.80 20.04
C THR A 519 30.59 -51.31 20.50
N VAL A 520 30.64 -50.21 21.28
CA VAL A 520 31.28 -50.08 22.61
C VAL A 520 31.08 -48.65 23.13
N THR A 521 30.27 -48.45 24.13
CA THR A 521 30.37 -48.02 25.52
C THR A 521 31.11 -46.71 25.89
N SER A 522 30.33 -45.90 26.64
CA SER A 522 30.63 -45.19 27.91
C SER A 522 31.63 -44.03 27.86
N SER A 523 31.32 -42.87 28.37
CA SER A 523 31.11 -42.50 29.77
C SER A 523 30.91 -40.97 29.87
N SER A 524 29.96 -40.56 30.69
CA SER A 524 29.93 -39.25 31.35
C SER A 524 30.94 -39.27 32.51
N PRO A 525 31.39 -38.17 33.09
CA PRO A 525 30.57 -37.32 33.91
C PRO A 525 30.94 -35.82 33.99
N ALA A 526 29.95 -35.04 34.35
CA ALA A 526 29.84 -34.10 35.49
C ALA A 526 30.77 -32.88 35.60
N ASP A 527 30.08 -31.84 35.90
CA ASP A 527 30.23 -30.79 36.92
C ASP A 527 30.80 -29.43 36.50
N GLU A 528 30.04 -28.56 36.91
CA GLU A 528 30.04 -27.36 37.77
C GLU A 528 30.30 -25.98 37.14
N THR A 529 29.25 -25.19 37.34
CA THR A 529 29.17 -23.84 37.97
C THR A 529 30.13 -22.73 37.48
N ILE A 530 29.64 -21.70 36.93
CA ILE A 530 29.23 -20.42 37.58
C ILE A 530 28.32 -19.65 36.61
#